data_526ab685c0ce388a2140adf1b1c85322
#
_entry.id   526ab685c0ce388a2140adf1b1c85322
#
_cell.length_a   1.000
_cell.length_b   1.000
_cell.length_c   1.000
_cell.angle_alpha   90.00
_cell.angle_beta   90.00
_cell.angle_gamma   90.00
#
_symmetry.space_group_name_H-M   'P 1'
#
loop_
_entity.id
_entity.type
_entity.pdbx_description
1 polymer ?
#
loop_
_entity_poly.entity_id
_entity_poly.type
_entity_poly.pdbx_seq_one_letter_code
_entity_poly.pdbx_strand_id
1 'polypeptide(L)'
;MRKNCRETIPPSRNFLRLFRSRALQIVEFLFTKASEKMPLFVKKYIFAAKFCENRFQIMDELFPLVDESGKVIGSAFRSECHNGSKLLHPVIHLHILNHKGELLLQKRSQNKDIQPGKWDTSVGGHVDYGEKIEEALLRETQEELGITAFTPLFLRSYIFESEIEKEMVYTYKTFYEGLFQFDKNEIDETRFWSIEKIKENLNQNIFTPNFESEFEFLIANNLL
;
A
#
# COMPACT_ATOMS: atom_id res chain seq x y z
N MET A 1 -11.39 36.15 -26.87
CA MET A 1 -11.93 34.77 -26.81
C MET A 1 -10.96 33.90 -26.04
N ARG A 2 -11.21 33.63 -24.75
CA ARG A 2 -10.39 32.74 -23.93
C ARG A 2 -11.01 31.33 -23.99
N LYS A 3 -10.29 30.34 -24.53
CA LYS A 3 -10.71 28.94 -24.50
C LYS A 3 -10.47 28.40 -23.08
N ASN A 4 -11.56 28.04 -22.39
CA ASN A 4 -11.50 27.27 -21.17
C ASN A 4 -11.02 25.83 -21.50
N CYS A 5 -9.78 25.51 -21.20
CA CYS A 5 -9.37 24.13 -21.03
C CYS A 5 -10.00 23.62 -19.73
N ARG A 6 -10.99 22.75 -19.83
CA ARG A 6 -11.44 21.94 -18.70
C ARG A 6 -10.34 20.91 -18.44
N GLU A 7 -9.64 21.07 -17.34
CA GLU A 7 -8.78 20.00 -16.80
C GLU A 7 -9.69 18.82 -16.43
N THR A 8 -9.55 17.75 -17.18
CA THR A 8 -10.21 16.48 -16.85
C THR A 8 -9.40 15.83 -15.73
N ILE A 9 -9.95 15.84 -14.51
CA ILE A 9 -9.41 15.10 -13.38
C ILE A 9 -9.42 13.61 -13.78
N PRO A 10 -8.28 12.89 -13.73
CA PRO A 10 -8.27 11.45 -14.02
C PRO A 10 -9.15 10.74 -12.98
N PRO A 11 -9.87 9.69 -13.38
CA PRO A 11 -10.71 8.93 -12.45
C PRO A 11 -9.86 8.31 -11.35
N SER A 12 -10.35 8.32 -10.11
CA SER A 12 -9.66 7.75 -8.95
C SER A 12 -9.32 6.26 -9.17
N ARG A 13 -8.23 5.78 -8.57
CA ARG A 13 -7.81 4.36 -8.60
C ARG A 13 -8.95 3.42 -8.23
N ASN A 14 -9.80 3.78 -7.28
CA ASN A 14 -10.96 2.99 -6.85
C ASN A 14 -12.00 2.82 -7.96
N PHE A 15 -12.26 3.85 -8.77
CA PHE A 15 -13.16 3.75 -9.91
C PHE A 15 -12.58 2.81 -10.97
N LEU A 16 -11.28 2.90 -11.25
CA LEU A 16 -10.58 2.03 -12.19
C LEU A 16 -10.44 0.60 -11.66
N ARG A 17 -10.18 0.39 -10.36
CA ARG A 17 -10.11 -0.94 -9.73
C ARG A 17 -11.48 -1.64 -9.67
N LEU A 18 -12.57 -0.95 -9.32
CA LEU A 18 -13.91 -1.54 -9.30
C LEU A 18 -14.37 -1.99 -10.71
N PHE A 19 -14.05 -1.19 -11.73
CA PHE A 19 -14.26 -1.57 -13.13
C PHE A 19 -13.37 -2.76 -13.52
N ARG A 20 -12.13 -2.80 -13.02
CA ARG A 20 -11.15 -3.87 -13.25
C ARG A 20 -11.62 -5.20 -12.66
N SER A 21 -12.03 -5.23 -11.39
CA SER A 21 -12.50 -6.46 -10.71
C SER A 21 -13.68 -7.10 -11.43
N ARG A 22 -14.68 -6.32 -11.84
CA ARG A 22 -15.84 -6.84 -12.58
C ARG A 22 -15.51 -7.21 -14.02
N ALA A 23 -14.67 -6.46 -14.71
CA ALA A 23 -14.25 -6.76 -16.07
C ALA A 23 -13.37 -8.02 -16.12
N LEU A 24 -12.43 -8.19 -15.15
CA LEU A 24 -11.61 -9.40 -15.03
C LEU A 24 -12.46 -10.65 -14.78
N GLN A 25 -13.38 -10.60 -13.84
CA GLN A 25 -14.27 -11.74 -13.55
C GLN A 25 -15.12 -12.14 -14.78
N ILE A 26 -15.58 -11.15 -15.56
CA ILE A 26 -16.30 -11.42 -16.80
C ILE A 26 -15.36 -11.99 -17.88
N VAL A 27 -14.15 -11.46 -17.99
CA VAL A 27 -13.15 -11.93 -18.98
C VAL A 27 -12.66 -13.34 -18.63
N GLU A 28 -12.36 -13.65 -17.37
CA GLU A 28 -11.97 -14.98 -16.91
C GLU A 28 -13.12 -15.98 -17.07
N PHE A 29 -14.34 -15.59 -16.73
CA PHE A 29 -15.54 -16.43 -16.93
C PHE A 29 -15.79 -16.75 -18.41
N LEU A 30 -15.54 -15.79 -19.30
CA LEU A 30 -15.67 -16.01 -20.75
C LEU A 30 -14.52 -16.85 -21.31
N PHE A 31 -13.32 -16.77 -20.73
CA PHE A 31 -12.13 -17.51 -21.21
C PHE A 31 -12.17 -19.00 -20.83
N THR A 32 -12.69 -19.34 -19.63
CA THR A 32 -12.73 -20.73 -19.15
C THR A 32 -13.80 -21.58 -19.85
N LYS A 33 -14.83 -20.95 -20.42
CA LYS A 33 -15.94 -21.68 -21.05
C LYS A 33 -15.97 -21.66 -22.59
N ALA A 34 -15.15 -20.86 -23.28
CA ALA A 34 -15.33 -20.58 -24.71
C ALA A 34 -14.06 -20.55 -25.57
N SER A 35 -12.94 -21.15 -25.12
CA SER A 35 -11.64 -20.92 -25.78
C SER A 35 -11.50 -21.42 -27.23
N GLU A 36 -12.27 -22.43 -27.66
CA GLU A 36 -12.09 -23.05 -28.99
C GLU A 36 -13.00 -22.49 -30.09
N LYS A 37 -14.16 -21.92 -29.76
CA LYS A 37 -15.17 -21.46 -30.74
C LYS A 37 -15.37 -19.94 -30.84
N MET A 38 -14.48 -19.16 -30.27
CA MET A 38 -14.64 -17.71 -30.26
C MET A 38 -14.21 -17.06 -31.57
N PRO A 39 -15.01 -16.14 -32.17
CA PRO A 39 -14.66 -15.42 -33.37
C PRO A 39 -13.32 -14.67 -33.25
N LEU A 40 -12.55 -14.63 -34.34
CA LEU A 40 -11.20 -14.06 -34.38
C LEU A 40 -11.17 -12.58 -33.90
N PHE A 41 -12.23 -11.82 -34.20
CA PHE A 41 -12.34 -10.44 -33.78
C PHE A 41 -12.48 -10.29 -32.26
N VAL A 42 -13.21 -11.20 -31.58
CA VAL A 42 -13.38 -11.20 -30.11
C VAL A 42 -12.04 -11.55 -29.43
N LYS A 43 -11.29 -12.53 -29.98
CA LYS A 43 -9.93 -12.87 -29.51
C LYS A 43 -8.99 -11.65 -29.61
N LYS A 44 -9.13 -10.86 -30.70
CA LYS A 44 -8.32 -9.65 -30.91
C LYS A 44 -8.65 -8.52 -29.92
N TYR A 45 -9.92 -8.36 -29.54
CA TYR A 45 -10.34 -7.40 -28.52
C TYR A 45 -9.90 -7.84 -27.11
N ILE A 46 -9.97 -9.12 -26.79
CA ILE A 46 -9.49 -9.67 -25.53
C ILE A 46 -7.95 -9.54 -25.43
N PHE A 47 -7.23 -9.81 -26.53
CA PHE A 47 -5.78 -9.61 -26.58
C PHE A 47 -5.41 -8.13 -26.45
N ALA A 48 -6.14 -7.23 -27.11
CA ALA A 48 -5.94 -5.79 -26.96
C ALA A 48 -6.27 -5.31 -25.54
N ALA A 49 -7.31 -5.84 -24.90
CA ALA A 49 -7.64 -5.54 -23.51
C ALA A 49 -6.53 -6.02 -22.55
N LYS A 50 -6.02 -7.25 -22.71
CA LYS A 50 -4.86 -7.76 -21.95
C LYS A 50 -3.57 -6.96 -22.23
N PHE A 51 -3.36 -6.54 -23.47
CA PHE A 51 -2.22 -5.70 -23.81
C PHE A 51 -2.33 -4.30 -23.21
N CYS A 52 -3.53 -3.70 -23.19
CA CYS A 52 -3.81 -2.46 -22.45
C CYS A 52 -3.65 -2.66 -20.95
N GLU A 53 -4.08 -3.78 -20.40
CA GLU A 53 -3.96 -4.14 -18.98
C GLU A 53 -2.50 -4.29 -18.55
N ASN A 54 -1.68 -5.01 -19.34
CA ASN A 54 -0.23 -5.08 -19.13
C ASN A 54 0.46 -3.71 -19.29
N ARG A 55 -0.05 -2.84 -20.15
CA ARG A 55 0.48 -1.48 -20.30
C ARG A 55 0.03 -0.55 -19.16
N PHE A 56 -1.14 -0.82 -18.54
CA PHE A 56 -1.60 -0.13 -17.32
C PHE A 56 -0.88 -0.62 -16.05
N GLN A 57 -0.37 -1.86 -16.02
CA GLN A 57 0.51 -2.34 -14.94
C GLN A 57 1.90 -1.68 -14.95
N ILE A 58 2.25 -1.00 -16.03
CA ILE A 58 3.51 -0.24 -16.17
C ILE A 58 3.28 1.27 -15.94
N MET A 59 2.11 1.70 -15.50
CA MET A 59 1.95 3.10 -15.04
C MET A 59 2.54 3.19 -13.65
N ASP A 60 3.72 3.78 -13.58
CA ASP A 60 4.42 4.10 -12.35
C ASP A 60 3.51 4.96 -11.44
N GLU A 61 3.52 4.68 -10.14
CA GLU A 61 2.69 5.42 -9.18
C GLU A 61 3.23 6.83 -9.03
N LEU A 62 2.34 7.81 -8.97
CA LEU A 62 2.71 9.21 -8.78
C LEU A 62 2.47 9.60 -7.32
N PHE A 63 3.53 9.97 -6.62
CA PHE A 63 3.50 10.38 -5.23
C PHE A 63 3.62 11.90 -5.09
N PRO A 64 2.98 12.54 -4.08
CA PRO A 64 3.29 13.91 -3.72
C PRO A 64 4.69 13.98 -3.11
N LEU A 65 5.46 14.98 -3.48
CA LEU A 65 6.67 15.37 -2.74
C LEU A 65 6.30 16.39 -1.68
N VAL A 66 6.85 16.23 -0.49
CA VAL A 66 6.56 17.11 0.63
C VAL A 66 7.84 17.74 1.20
N ASP A 67 7.70 18.89 1.84
CA ASP A 67 8.74 19.42 2.71
C ASP A 67 8.69 18.79 4.11
N GLU A 68 9.63 19.11 5.00
CA GLU A 68 9.70 18.56 6.35
C GLU A 68 8.49 18.93 7.24
N SER A 69 7.66 19.89 6.81
CA SER A 69 6.39 20.22 7.47
C SER A 69 5.20 19.38 6.97
N GLY A 70 5.41 18.52 5.96
CA GLY A 70 4.36 17.75 5.30
C GLY A 70 3.58 18.51 4.23
N LYS A 71 4.02 19.73 3.88
CA LYS A 71 3.39 20.51 2.82
C LYS A 71 3.81 19.99 1.45
N VAL A 72 2.84 19.75 0.56
CA VAL A 72 3.10 19.33 -0.82
C VAL A 72 3.84 20.43 -1.59
N ILE A 73 4.99 20.07 -2.16
CA ILE A 73 5.88 20.95 -2.94
C ILE A 73 6.05 20.49 -4.39
N GLY A 74 5.55 19.32 -4.75
CA GLY A 74 5.66 18.75 -6.09
C GLY A 74 5.12 17.33 -6.17
N SER A 75 5.55 16.60 -7.18
CA SER A 75 5.26 15.17 -7.35
C SER A 75 6.41 14.47 -8.08
N ALA A 76 6.57 13.16 -7.85
CA ALA A 76 7.50 12.30 -8.57
C ALA A 76 6.92 10.91 -8.72
N PHE A 77 7.43 10.16 -9.69
CA PHE A 77 7.05 8.76 -9.84
C PHE A 77 7.71 7.88 -8.76
N ARG A 78 7.06 6.77 -8.42
CA ARG A 78 7.58 5.78 -7.46
C ARG A 78 9.01 5.37 -7.78
N SER A 79 9.30 5.09 -9.05
CA SER A 79 10.64 4.73 -9.51
C SER A 79 11.69 5.82 -9.22
N GLU A 80 11.30 7.10 -9.21
CA GLU A 80 12.16 8.22 -8.87
C GLU A 80 12.36 8.34 -7.35
N CYS A 81 11.31 8.07 -6.56
CA CYS A 81 11.38 8.12 -5.10
C CYS A 81 12.22 6.98 -4.51
N HIS A 82 12.25 5.80 -5.17
CA HIS A 82 12.91 4.58 -4.68
C HIS A 82 14.24 4.24 -5.40
N ASN A 83 14.92 5.22 -5.97
CA ASN A 83 16.19 5.01 -6.69
C ASN A 83 17.42 5.63 -5.98
N GLY A 84 17.29 5.99 -4.71
CA GLY A 84 18.33 6.68 -3.94
C GLY A 84 18.31 8.20 -4.05
N SER A 85 17.31 8.79 -4.74
CA SER A 85 17.18 10.26 -4.91
C SER A 85 16.87 11.01 -3.61
N LYS A 86 16.39 10.30 -2.58
CA LYS A 86 15.96 10.88 -1.29
C LYS A 86 14.87 11.93 -1.42
N LEU A 87 14.00 11.77 -2.41
CA LEU A 87 12.82 12.60 -2.57
C LEU A 87 11.83 12.26 -1.44
N LEU A 88 11.56 13.26 -0.57
CA LEU A 88 10.68 13.07 0.57
C LEU A 88 9.22 12.96 0.11
N HIS A 89 8.59 11.82 0.37
CA HIS A 89 7.21 11.51 0.01
C HIS A 89 6.46 10.88 1.19
N PRO A 90 5.14 11.11 1.34
CA PRO A 90 4.37 10.62 2.48
C PRO A 90 3.99 9.16 2.32
N VAL A 91 4.07 8.43 3.44
CA VAL A 91 3.57 7.07 3.61
C VAL A 91 2.73 6.97 4.89
N ILE A 92 1.85 5.99 4.95
CA ILE A 92 1.06 5.68 6.15
C ILE A 92 1.52 4.36 6.76
N HIS A 93 1.56 4.30 8.08
CA HIS A 93 1.69 3.08 8.85
C HIS A 93 0.51 2.92 9.79
N LEU A 94 -0.09 1.73 9.82
CA LEU A 94 -1.13 1.37 10.78
C LEU A 94 -0.67 0.20 11.63
N HIS A 95 -0.70 0.37 12.95
CA HIS A 95 -0.51 -0.68 13.93
C HIS A 95 -1.86 -1.18 14.43
N ILE A 96 -2.16 -2.46 14.25
CA ILE A 96 -3.40 -3.08 14.67
C ILE A 96 -3.13 -3.92 15.91
N LEU A 97 -3.84 -3.62 17.00
CA LEU A 97 -3.76 -4.38 18.24
C LEU A 97 -5.04 -5.21 18.44
N ASN A 98 -4.90 -6.35 19.11
CA ASN A 98 -6.01 -7.12 19.62
C ASN A 98 -6.25 -6.80 21.11
N HIS A 99 -7.29 -7.41 21.72
CA HIS A 99 -7.64 -7.20 23.14
C HIS A 99 -6.58 -7.75 24.13
N LYS A 100 -5.63 -8.56 23.65
CA LYS A 100 -4.51 -9.05 24.47
C LYS A 100 -3.32 -8.11 24.44
N GLY A 101 -3.39 -7.01 23.69
CA GLY A 101 -2.27 -6.10 23.45
C GLY A 101 -1.20 -6.68 22.52
N GLU A 102 -1.54 -7.72 21.75
CA GLU A 102 -0.65 -8.25 20.71
C GLU A 102 -0.78 -7.39 19.45
N LEU A 103 0.33 -7.21 18.74
CA LEU A 103 0.44 -6.42 17.52
C LEU A 103 0.34 -7.32 16.28
N LEU A 104 -0.56 -6.99 15.36
CA LEU A 104 -0.62 -7.64 14.07
C LEU A 104 0.58 -7.21 13.23
N LEU A 105 1.33 -8.16 12.70
CA LEU A 105 2.36 -7.92 11.71
C LEU A 105 2.01 -8.64 10.42
N GLN A 106 2.42 -8.04 9.29
CA GLN A 106 2.36 -8.67 7.99
C GLN A 106 3.75 -9.17 7.56
N LYS A 107 3.79 -10.33 6.93
CA LYS A 107 4.99 -10.83 6.27
C LYS A 107 4.93 -10.42 4.80
N ARG A 108 5.85 -9.58 4.40
CA ARG A 108 5.96 -9.08 3.01
C ARG A 108 6.17 -10.24 2.05
N SER A 109 5.47 -10.20 0.92
CA SER A 109 5.65 -11.20 -0.13
C SER A 109 7.10 -11.27 -0.61
N GLN A 110 7.55 -12.48 -0.96
CA GLN A 110 8.86 -12.69 -1.60
C GLN A 110 9.01 -11.96 -2.94
N ASN A 111 7.90 -11.52 -3.53
CA ASN A 111 7.87 -10.79 -4.80
C ASN A 111 8.05 -9.27 -4.64
N LYS A 112 8.16 -8.74 -3.41
CA LYS A 112 8.38 -7.31 -3.17
C LYS A 112 9.81 -6.90 -3.51
N ASP A 113 9.96 -5.73 -4.12
CA ASP A 113 11.27 -5.17 -4.50
C ASP A 113 12.10 -4.76 -3.28
N ILE A 114 11.43 -4.27 -2.21
CA ILE A 114 12.07 -3.78 -0.99
C ILE A 114 11.76 -4.73 0.17
N GLN A 115 12.79 -5.20 0.88
CA GLN A 115 12.69 -6.05 2.09
C GLN A 115 11.76 -7.27 1.91
N PRO A 116 11.92 -8.12 0.85
CA PRO A 116 11.06 -9.28 0.64
C PRO A 116 11.15 -10.28 1.80
N GLY A 117 10.00 -10.86 2.16
CA GLY A 117 9.90 -11.94 3.17
C GLY A 117 10.10 -11.51 4.61
N LYS A 118 10.34 -10.22 4.89
CA LYS A 118 10.44 -9.69 6.25
C LYS A 118 9.06 -9.39 6.85
N TRP A 119 8.98 -9.40 8.16
CA TRP A 119 7.83 -8.92 8.90
C TRP A 119 7.85 -7.39 8.99
N ASP A 120 6.70 -6.79 8.88
CA ASP A 120 6.51 -5.35 8.83
C ASP A 120 5.27 -4.94 9.62
N THR A 121 5.01 -3.63 9.72
CA THR A 121 3.80 -3.08 10.35
C THR A 121 2.52 -3.71 9.77
N SER A 122 1.39 -3.55 10.47
CA SER A 122 0.13 -4.20 10.06
C SER A 122 -0.33 -3.79 8.66
N VAL A 123 -0.22 -2.50 8.34
CA VAL A 123 -0.46 -1.91 7.02
C VAL A 123 0.58 -0.84 6.77
N GLY A 124 1.16 -0.83 5.59
CA GLY A 124 2.09 0.21 5.16
C GLY A 124 1.91 0.54 3.69
N GLY A 125 1.64 1.80 3.36
CA GLY A 125 1.39 2.19 1.98
C GLY A 125 1.69 3.65 1.67
N HIS A 126 1.80 3.94 0.38
CA HIS A 126 2.09 5.27 -0.12
C HIS A 126 0.82 6.11 -0.29
N VAL A 127 0.98 7.41 -0.19
CA VAL A 127 -0.09 8.37 -0.46
C VAL A 127 -0.04 8.73 -1.94
N ASP A 128 -1.14 8.56 -2.66
CA ASP A 128 -1.22 8.93 -4.08
C ASP A 128 -1.27 10.47 -4.25
N TYR A 129 -0.74 10.97 -5.37
CA TYR A 129 -0.79 12.40 -5.65
C TYR A 129 -2.24 12.92 -5.70
N GLY A 130 -2.53 13.91 -4.86
CA GLY A 130 -3.87 14.47 -4.68
C GLY A 130 -4.76 13.75 -3.68
N GLU A 131 -4.28 12.68 -3.06
CA GLU A 131 -4.95 11.96 -1.98
C GLU A 131 -4.60 12.58 -0.62
N LYS A 132 -5.51 12.50 0.35
CA LYS A 132 -5.23 12.87 1.73
C LYS A 132 -4.67 11.69 2.51
N ILE A 133 -3.93 11.97 3.59
CA ILE A 133 -3.33 10.95 4.45
C ILE A 133 -4.39 9.95 4.97
N GLU A 134 -5.56 10.46 5.43
CA GLU A 134 -6.64 9.62 5.96
C GLU A 134 -7.32 8.79 4.86
N GLU A 135 -7.38 9.30 3.63
CA GLU A 135 -7.91 8.57 2.48
C GLU A 135 -6.97 7.42 2.09
N ALA A 136 -5.64 7.68 2.06
CA ALA A 136 -4.62 6.66 1.84
C ALA A 136 -4.67 5.59 2.94
N LEU A 137 -4.79 5.98 4.21
CA LEU A 137 -4.90 5.04 5.33
C LEU A 137 -6.09 4.08 5.16
N LEU A 138 -7.26 4.58 4.79
CA LEU A 138 -8.45 3.75 4.58
C LEU A 138 -8.29 2.85 3.35
N ARG A 139 -7.76 3.38 2.25
CA ARG A 139 -7.54 2.64 1.01
C ARG A 139 -6.55 1.50 1.22
N GLU A 140 -5.37 1.77 1.76
CA GLU A 140 -4.34 0.76 1.99
C GLU A 140 -4.81 -0.32 2.98
N THR A 141 -5.52 0.08 4.05
CA THR A 141 -6.07 -0.88 5.02
C THR A 141 -7.10 -1.81 4.37
N GLN A 142 -7.92 -1.29 3.46
CA GLN A 142 -8.86 -2.10 2.69
C GLN A 142 -8.15 -2.98 1.66
N GLU A 143 -7.14 -2.46 0.97
CA GLU A 143 -6.40 -3.16 -0.08
C GLU A 143 -5.55 -4.29 0.50
N GLU A 144 -4.82 -4.03 1.57
CA GLU A 144 -3.91 -5.00 2.17
C GLU A 144 -4.60 -6.03 3.07
N LEU A 145 -5.60 -5.63 3.86
CA LEU A 145 -6.22 -6.50 4.87
C LEU A 145 -7.73 -6.70 4.71
N GLY A 146 -8.38 -6.03 3.74
CA GLY A 146 -9.82 -6.13 3.52
C GLY A 146 -10.67 -5.43 4.59
N ILE A 147 -10.07 -4.60 5.45
CA ILE A 147 -10.78 -3.91 6.53
C ILE A 147 -11.37 -2.60 5.99
N THR A 148 -12.69 -2.44 6.13
CA THR A 148 -13.41 -1.25 5.64
C THR A 148 -13.94 -0.35 6.75
N ALA A 149 -13.95 -0.81 8.01
CA ALA A 149 -14.48 -0.08 9.15
C ALA A 149 -13.58 -0.27 10.38
N PHE A 150 -12.91 0.79 10.80
CA PHE A 150 -12.08 0.86 11.99
C PHE A 150 -11.95 2.33 12.44
N THR A 151 -11.44 2.55 13.65
CA THR A 151 -11.23 3.90 14.19
C THR A 151 -9.74 4.12 14.39
N PRO A 152 -9.07 4.83 13.49
CA PRO A 152 -7.64 5.10 13.62
C PRO A 152 -7.38 6.18 14.68
N LEU A 153 -6.33 5.98 15.47
CA LEU A 153 -5.78 6.99 16.37
C LEU A 153 -4.40 7.39 15.83
N PHE A 154 -4.24 8.66 15.47
CA PHE A 154 -2.94 9.21 15.08
C PHE A 154 -1.96 9.19 16.25
N LEU A 155 -0.74 8.72 16.03
CA LEU A 155 0.31 8.66 17.05
C LEU A 155 1.39 9.70 16.84
N ARG A 156 1.96 9.76 15.61
CA ARG A 156 3.05 10.68 15.26
C ARG A 156 3.27 10.74 13.75
N SER A 157 4.07 11.72 13.32
CA SER A 157 4.78 11.67 12.04
C SER A 157 6.28 11.79 12.27
N TYR A 158 7.08 11.21 11.38
CA TYR A 158 8.54 11.29 11.43
C TYR A 158 9.13 11.06 10.04
N ILE A 159 10.40 11.42 9.86
CA ILE A 159 11.12 11.15 8.63
C ILE A 159 11.96 9.88 8.83
N PHE A 160 11.74 8.91 7.97
CA PHE A 160 12.58 7.73 7.80
C PHE A 160 13.45 7.89 6.56
N GLU A 161 14.72 7.51 6.67
CA GLU A 161 15.65 7.54 5.54
C GLU A 161 16.44 6.24 5.51
N SER A 162 16.43 5.58 4.35
CA SER A 162 17.25 4.41 4.04
C SER A 162 18.24 4.74 2.92
N GLU A 163 19.01 3.80 2.43
CA GLU A 163 19.87 4.00 1.26
C GLU A 163 19.07 4.27 -0.02
N ILE A 164 17.83 3.79 -0.09
CA ILE A 164 16.99 3.76 -1.31
C ILE A 164 15.99 4.92 -1.32
N GLU A 165 15.37 5.24 -0.18
CA GLU A 165 14.21 6.11 -0.08
C GLU A 165 14.27 7.06 1.12
N LYS A 166 13.44 8.11 1.08
CA LYS A 166 13.19 9.01 2.20
C LYS A 166 11.69 9.25 2.32
N GLU A 167 11.12 8.86 3.43
CA GLU A 167 9.68 8.83 3.68
C GLU A 167 9.29 9.75 4.83
N MET A 168 8.17 10.46 4.67
CA MET A 168 7.45 11.07 5.79
C MET A 168 6.37 10.11 6.25
N VAL A 169 6.64 9.38 7.31
CA VAL A 169 5.77 8.34 7.85
C VAL A 169 4.71 8.96 8.75
N TYR A 170 3.44 8.67 8.48
CA TYR A 170 2.30 9.02 9.34
C TYR A 170 1.81 7.76 10.03
N THR A 171 2.07 7.66 11.34
CA THR A 171 1.80 6.46 12.14
C THR A 171 0.46 6.56 12.84
N TYR A 172 -0.33 5.51 12.70
CA TYR A 172 -1.63 5.34 13.35
C TYR A 172 -1.69 4.01 14.09
N LYS A 173 -2.61 3.91 15.08
CA LYS A 173 -3.01 2.62 15.66
C LYS A 173 -4.52 2.46 15.69
N THR A 174 -4.96 1.21 15.74
CA THR A 174 -6.36 0.83 15.94
C THR A 174 -6.47 -0.50 16.70
N PHE A 175 -7.67 -0.80 17.18
CA PHE A 175 -8.01 -2.13 17.72
C PHE A 175 -8.92 -2.84 16.72
N TYR A 176 -8.55 -4.05 16.31
CA TYR A 176 -9.35 -4.85 15.38
C TYR A 176 -9.06 -6.35 15.55
N GLU A 177 -10.14 -7.16 15.59
CA GLU A 177 -10.09 -8.62 15.74
C GLU A 177 -10.99 -9.34 14.72
N GLY A 178 -11.43 -8.63 13.70
CA GLY A 178 -12.22 -9.22 12.62
C GLY A 178 -11.39 -10.14 11.71
N LEU A 179 -12.03 -10.61 10.66
CA LEU A 179 -11.36 -11.42 9.64
C LEU A 179 -10.50 -10.53 8.75
N PHE A 180 -9.32 -11.02 8.38
CA PHE A 180 -8.43 -10.40 7.42
C PHE A 180 -8.56 -11.09 6.07
N GLN A 181 -8.59 -10.30 5.00
CA GLN A 181 -8.54 -10.77 3.62
C GLN A 181 -7.43 -10.03 2.91
N PHE A 182 -6.32 -10.70 2.66
CA PHE A 182 -5.15 -10.09 2.03
C PHE A 182 -4.81 -10.74 0.68
N ASP A 183 -4.23 -9.94 -0.22
CA ASP A 183 -3.70 -10.43 -1.48
C ASP A 183 -2.34 -11.12 -1.25
N LYS A 184 -2.25 -12.40 -1.63
CA LYS A 184 -1.02 -13.19 -1.52
C LYS A 184 0.13 -12.69 -2.41
N ASN A 185 -0.14 -11.81 -3.37
CA ASN A 185 0.91 -11.14 -4.13
C ASN A 185 1.60 -10.04 -3.31
N GLU A 186 0.91 -9.49 -2.32
CA GLU A 186 1.38 -8.41 -1.47
C GLU A 186 1.89 -8.92 -0.11
N ILE A 187 1.17 -9.87 0.49
CA ILE A 187 1.38 -10.37 1.85
C ILE A 187 1.39 -11.89 1.85
N ASP A 188 2.47 -12.53 2.33
CA ASP A 188 2.57 -13.98 2.46
C ASP A 188 1.79 -14.48 3.69
N GLU A 189 1.84 -13.76 4.80
CA GLU A 189 1.27 -14.13 6.10
C GLU A 189 0.93 -12.91 6.94
N THR A 190 -0.12 -13.00 7.77
CA THR A 190 -0.39 -12.07 8.86
C THR A 190 -0.44 -12.82 10.18
N ARG A 191 0.09 -12.24 11.27
CA ARG A 191 0.10 -12.87 12.59
C ARG A 191 0.13 -11.83 13.69
N PHE A 192 -0.60 -12.10 14.77
CA PHE A 192 -0.44 -11.37 16.02
C PHE A 192 0.81 -11.83 16.77
N TRP A 193 1.61 -10.87 17.20
CA TRP A 193 2.83 -11.06 17.96
C TRP A 193 2.70 -10.36 19.32
N SER A 194 3.11 -11.03 20.42
CA SER A 194 3.24 -10.34 21.68
C SER A 194 4.41 -9.34 21.63
N ILE A 195 4.30 -8.28 22.39
CA ILE A 195 5.35 -7.24 22.48
C ILE A 195 6.69 -7.84 22.92
N GLU A 196 6.67 -8.80 23.85
CA GLU A 196 7.86 -9.50 24.34
C GLU A 196 8.53 -10.27 23.19
N LYS A 197 7.72 -11.01 22.41
CA LYS A 197 8.25 -11.80 21.29
C LYS A 197 8.84 -10.91 20.19
N ILE A 198 8.26 -9.73 19.94
CA ILE A 198 8.86 -8.76 19.02
C ILE A 198 10.21 -8.30 19.56
N LYS A 199 10.27 -7.90 20.85
CA LYS A 199 11.53 -7.45 21.50
C LYS A 199 12.64 -8.51 21.44
N GLU A 200 12.30 -9.78 21.65
CA GLU A 200 13.26 -10.90 21.57
C GLU A 200 13.85 -11.10 20.18
N ASN A 201 13.15 -10.65 19.12
CA ASN A 201 13.55 -10.86 17.73
C ASN A 201 14.05 -9.57 17.03
N LEU A 202 14.17 -8.45 17.75
CA LEU A 202 14.77 -7.22 17.22
C LEU A 202 16.25 -7.47 16.83
N ASN A 203 16.71 -6.79 15.80
CA ASN A 203 18.08 -6.86 15.28
C ASN A 203 18.51 -8.25 14.78
N GLN A 204 17.55 -9.17 14.53
CA GLN A 204 17.82 -10.50 14.00
C GLN A 204 17.53 -10.60 12.49
N ASN A 205 17.37 -9.47 11.82
CA ASN A 205 17.06 -9.41 10.38
C ASN A 205 15.71 -10.05 10.00
N ILE A 206 14.78 -10.17 10.96
CA ILE A 206 13.44 -10.73 10.78
C ILE A 206 12.46 -9.66 10.36
N PHE A 207 12.61 -8.46 10.91
CA PHE A 207 11.74 -7.32 10.66
C PHE A 207 12.36 -6.34 9.64
N THR A 208 11.52 -5.47 9.07
CA THR A 208 12.03 -4.36 8.27
C THR A 208 12.73 -3.34 9.18
N PRO A 209 13.80 -2.65 8.72
CA PRO A 209 14.48 -1.65 9.54
C PRO A 209 13.58 -0.50 9.99
N ASN A 210 12.61 -0.10 9.13
CA ASN A 210 11.65 0.95 9.47
C ASN A 210 10.75 0.51 10.62
N PHE A 211 10.19 -0.71 10.55
CA PHE A 211 9.37 -1.27 11.63
C PHE A 211 10.17 -1.37 12.95
N GLU A 212 11.40 -1.88 12.94
CA GLU A 212 12.21 -1.99 14.17
C GLU A 212 12.39 -0.64 14.85
N SER A 213 12.83 0.37 14.08
CA SER A 213 13.03 1.73 14.59
C SER A 213 11.74 2.37 15.12
N GLU A 214 10.63 2.19 14.39
CA GLU A 214 9.34 2.72 14.80
C GLU A 214 8.81 2.02 16.05
N PHE A 215 8.87 0.70 16.11
CA PHE A 215 8.43 -0.11 17.24
C PHE A 215 9.20 0.26 18.52
N GLU A 216 10.52 0.37 18.47
CA GLU A 216 11.33 0.79 19.62
C GLU A 216 10.90 2.16 20.15
N PHE A 217 10.65 3.12 19.26
CA PHE A 217 10.16 4.44 19.63
C PHE A 217 8.76 4.36 20.29
N LEU A 218 7.83 3.62 19.68
CA LEU A 218 6.45 3.53 20.17
C LEU A 218 6.39 2.90 21.57
N ILE A 219 7.18 1.84 21.81
CA ILE A 219 7.29 1.19 23.11
C ILE A 219 7.92 2.12 24.14
N ALA A 220 9.02 2.79 23.81
CA ALA A 220 9.72 3.70 24.72
C ALA A 220 8.83 4.87 25.18
N ASN A 221 7.83 5.25 24.38
CA ASN A 221 6.90 6.34 24.66
C ASN A 221 5.51 5.87 25.13
N ASN A 222 5.30 4.57 25.40
CA ASN A 222 4.03 3.97 25.80
C ASN A 222 2.86 4.29 24.83
N LEU A 223 3.15 4.22 23.52
CA LEU A 223 2.16 4.51 22.47
C LEU A 223 1.47 3.25 21.92
N LEU A 224 2.01 2.06 22.20
CA LEU A 224 1.39 0.76 21.88
C LEU A 224 0.80 0.12 23.10
#